data_7a5d7155e8cefc1bad789c2502eac65f
#
_entry.id   7a5d7155e8cefc1bad789c2502eac65f
#
_cell.length_a   1.000
_cell.length_b   1.000
_cell.length_c   1.000
_cell.angle_alpha   90.00
_cell.angle_beta   90.00
_cell.angle_gamma   90.00
#
_symmetry.space_group_name_H-M   'P 1'
#
loop_
_entity.id
_entity.type
_entity.pdbx_description
1 polymer ?
#
loop_
_entity_poly.entity_id
_entity_poly.type
_entity_poly.pdbx_seq_one_letter_code
_entity_poly.pdbx_strand_id
1 'polypeptide(L)'
;MDGRAVAPAAGTVLNALATGVGSAFALDFDVEATVSLEPERESVSGDIADHADADTGLVERCVALATERYGDGEGGHVRTDGEIPLAAGLKSSSAAANATVLATLDALGVAEDVERIEAARLGVQAARDAGVTVTGAFDDATASMLGGLTLTDNREDDLVVRDEVDWHAAVWTPPERAYSADADVSRCERVAGLADHVADLAAAGDYGTAMTVNGLAFCAALDFPTDPAVAALPHATGVSLSGTGPSYVAVGDADGIQEVATLWNENPGTVRETTTQLTGARTT
;
A
#
# COMPACT_ATOMS: atom_id res chain seq x y z
N MET A 1 -21.78 -18.27 0.84
CA MET A 1 -20.86 -18.14 1.99
C MET A 1 -20.38 -16.70 1.98
N ASP A 2 -20.45 -16.02 3.10
CA ASP A 2 -20.12 -14.58 3.16
C ASP A 2 -18.92 -14.37 4.08
N GLY A 3 -18.05 -13.45 3.71
CA GLY A 3 -16.90 -13.07 4.51
C GLY A 3 -16.59 -11.59 4.38
N ARG A 4 -15.97 -11.03 5.42
CA ARG A 4 -15.65 -9.61 5.49
C ARG A 4 -14.29 -9.37 6.15
N ALA A 5 -13.53 -8.45 5.59
CA ALA A 5 -12.24 -8.07 6.16
C ALA A 5 -11.92 -6.61 5.83
N VAL A 6 -11.00 -6.05 6.61
CA VAL A 6 -10.42 -4.73 6.37
C VAL A 6 -8.90 -4.85 6.29
N ALA A 7 -8.28 -3.98 5.50
CA ALA A 7 -6.83 -3.87 5.42
C ALA A 7 -6.40 -2.40 5.31
N PRO A 8 -5.33 -2.00 6.00
CA PRO A 8 -4.86 -0.63 6.01
C PRO A 8 -4.15 -0.23 4.72
N ALA A 9 -4.22 1.08 4.41
CA ALA A 9 -3.33 1.75 3.49
C ALA A 9 -1.87 1.69 3.96
N ALA A 10 -0.95 2.13 3.11
CA ALA A 10 0.45 2.23 3.49
C ALA A 10 1.12 3.49 2.94
N GLY A 11 2.11 3.96 3.69
CA GLY A 11 3.08 4.97 3.28
C GLY A 11 4.41 4.35 2.91
N THR A 12 5.24 5.06 2.13
CA THR A 12 6.52 4.53 1.62
C THR A 12 7.71 5.04 2.42
N VAL A 13 8.56 4.11 2.88
CA VAL A 13 9.92 4.40 3.37
C VAL A 13 10.92 4.30 2.23
N LEU A 14 10.89 3.21 1.47
CA LEU A 14 11.75 2.95 0.31
C LEU A 14 10.89 2.45 -0.86
N ASN A 15 11.05 3.06 -2.02
CA ASN A 15 10.36 2.66 -3.24
C ASN A 15 11.14 1.54 -3.95
N ALA A 16 10.47 0.42 -4.23
CA ALA A 16 11.08 -0.77 -4.82
C ALA A 16 11.42 -0.64 -6.33
N LEU A 17 10.96 0.42 -7.01
CA LEU A 17 11.14 0.55 -8.47
C LEU A 17 12.59 0.60 -8.94
N ALA A 18 13.52 1.03 -8.08
CA ALA A 18 14.92 1.18 -8.46
C ALA A 18 15.73 -0.12 -8.33
N THR A 19 15.46 -0.94 -7.31
CA THR A 19 16.30 -2.08 -6.94
C THR A 19 15.52 -3.37 -6.69
N GLY A 20 14.21 -3.30 -6.59
CA GLY A 20 13.36 -4.40 -6.14
C GLY A 20 13.28 -4.54 -4.62
N VAL A 21 14.10 -3.78 -3.86
CA VAL A 21 13.97 -3.70 -2.40
C VAL A 21 13.04 -2.55 -2.05
N GLY A 22 12.02 -2.83 -1.23
CA GLY A 22 11.01 -1.86 -0.84
C GLY A 22 10.75 -1.86 0.66
N SER A 23 10.24 -0.73 1.19
CA SER A 23 9.83 -0.62 2.57
C SER A 23 8.62 0.30 2.69
N ALA A 24 7.63 -0.17 3.43
CA ALA A 24 6.38 0.55 3.65
C ALA A 24 5.94 0.42 5.11
N PHE A 25 5.03 1.28 5.54
CA PHE A 25 4.41 1.23 6.86
C PHE A 25 2.90 1.41 6.77
N ALA A 26 2.16 0.70 7.62
CA ALA A 26 0.71 0.75 7.64
C ALA A 26 0.20 2.09 8.21
N LEU A 27 -0.80 2.67 7.54
CA LEU A 27 -1.51 3.89 7.94
C LEU A 27 -2.92 3.52 8.40
N ASP A 28 -3.46 4.25 9.36
CA ASP A 28 -4.82 4.05 9.89
C ASP A 28 -5.90 4.64 8.96
N PHE A 29 -5.91 4.12 7.74
CA PHE A 29 -6.95 4.28 6.72
C PHE A 29 -7.28 2.90 6.17
N ASP A 30 -8.45 2.39 6.41
CA ASP A 30 -8.84 1.04 6.02
C ASP A 30 -9.54 1.01 4.64
N VAL A 31 -9.34 -0.11 3.94
CA VAL A 31 -10.17 -0.58 2.84
C VAL A 31 -10.91 -1.82 3.33
N GLU A 32 -12.24 -1.81 3.24
CA GLU A 32 -13.09 -2.94 3.53
C GLU A 32 -13.36 -3.76 2.25
N ALA A 33 -13.38 -5.08 2.38
CA ALA A 33 -13.88 -5.99 1.36
C ALA A 33 -14.98 -6.87 1.93
N THR A 34 -16.05 -7.05 1.17
CA THR A 34 -17.12 -8.02 1.42
C THR A 34 -17.16 -9.00 0.25
N VAL A 35 -17.12 -10.29 0.56
CA VAL A 35 -17.15 -11.37 -0.43
C VAL A 35 -18.34 -12.26 -0.16
N SER A 36 -19.10 -12.59 -1.23
CA SER A 36 -20.19 -13.56 -1.20
C SER A 36 -19.89 -14.67 -2.20
N LEU A 37 -19.54 -15.86 -1.73
CA LEU A 37 -19.24 -17.02 -2.54
C LEU A 37 -20.48 -17.88 -2.81
N GLU A 38 -20.61 -18.30 -4.05
CA GLU A 38 -21.68 -19.17 -4.55
C GLU A 38 -21.06 -20.47 -5.11
N PRO A 39 -21.24 -21.63 -4.44
CA PRO A 39 -20.57 -22.89 -4.82
C PRO A 39 -20.82 -23.37 -6.25
N GLU A 40 -21.98 -23.02 -6.84
CA GLU A 40 -22.36 -23.43 -8.18
C GLU A 40 -21.93 -22.42 -9.26
N ARG A 41 -21.33 -21.30 -8.88
CA ARG A 41 -20.87 -20.25 -9.79
C ARG A 41 -19.38 -20.37 -10.03
N GLU A 42 -18.97 -20.39 -11.30
CA GLU A 42 -17.55 -20.48 -11.68
C GLU A 42 -16.89 -19.09 -11.88
N SER A 43 -17.71 -18.04 -12.05
CA SER A 43 -17.17 -16.69 -12.31
C SER A 43 -17.23 -15.79 -11.09
N VAL A 44 -16.24 -14.92 -10.96
CA VAL A 44 -16.23 -13.84 -9.99
C VAL A 44 -16.63 -12.53 -10.68
N SER A 45 -17.34 -11.67 -9.97
CA SER A 45 -17.62 -10.29 -10.38
C SER A 45 -17.30 -9.33 -9.25
N GLY A 46 -16.93 -8.10 -9.55
CA GLY A 46 -16.52 -7.11 -8.56
C GLY A 46 -17.22 -5.77 -8.69
N ASP A 47 -17.24 -5.03 -7.56
CA ASP A 47 -17.62 -3.61 -7.47
C ASP A 47 -16.59 -2.85 -6.63
N ILE A 48 -16.33 -1.61 -6.99
CA ILE A 48 -15.63 -0.64 -6.15
C ILE A 48 -16.61 0.48 -5.81
N ALA A 49 -16.85 0.70 -4.51
CA ALA A 49 -17.78 1.73 -4.05
C ALA A 49 -17.42 3.10 -4.63
N ASP A 50 -18.44 3.88 -5.01
CA ASP A 50 -18.32 5.20 -5.62
C ASP A 50 -17.55 5.27 -6.95
N HIS A 51 -17.14 4.11 -7.52
CA HIS A 51 -16.36 4.00 -8.75
C HIS A 51 -16.92 2.92 -9.70
N ALA A 52 -18.14 3.12 -10.20
CA ALA A 52 -18.86 2.13 -11.01
C ALA A 52 -18.15 1.68 -12.31
N ASP A 53 -17.27 2.53 -12.86
CA ASP A 53 -16.51 2.25 -14.08
C ASP A 53 -15.06 1.81 -13.80
N ALA A 54 -14.68 1.58 -12.53
CA ALA A 54 -13.33 1.15 -12.19
C ALA A 54 -13.09 -0.32 -12.58
N ASP A 55 -11.83 -0.63 -12.92
CA ASP A 55 -11.40 -2.00 -13.19
C ASP A 55 -11.37 -2.82 -11.90
N THR A 56 -12.10 -3.92 -11.88
CA THR A 56 -12.23 -4.85 -10.75
C THR A 56 -11.38 -6.11 -10.90
N GLY A 57 -10.61 -6.25 -11.97
CA GLY A 57 -9.83 -7.44 -12.30
C GLY A 57 -8.88 -7.89 -11.18
N LEU A 58 -8.30 -6.96 -10.42
CA LEU A 58 -7.46 -7.28 -9.26
C LEU A 58 -8.23 -8.03 -8.17
N VAL A 59 -9.36 -7.47 -7.71
CA VAL A 59 -10.12 -8.06 -6.60
C VAL A 59 -10.83 -9.35 -7.02
N GLU A 60 -11.29 -9.44 -8.27
CA GLU A 60 -11.83 -10.67 -8.85
C GLU A 60 -10.76 -11.78 -8.89
N ARG A 61 -9.52 -11.43 -9.29
CA ARG A 61 -8.41 -12.38 -9.30
C ARG A 61 -7.98 -12.81 -7.89
N CYS A 62 -8.07 -11.93 -6.89
CA CYS A 62 -7.84 -12.30 -5.49
C CYS A 62 -8.81 -13.38 -5.02
N VAL A 63 -10.11 -13.22 -5.30
CA VAL A 63 -11.12 -14.23 -4.96
C VAL A 63 -10.81 -15.55 -5.67
N ALA A 64 -10.57 -15.53 -6.99
CA ALA A 64 -10.29 -16.72 -7.77
C ALA A 64 -9.07 -17.50 -7.22
N LEU A 65 -7.95 -16.81 -6.96
CA LEU A 65 -6.74 -17.45 -6.42
C LEU A 65 -6.97 -18.06 -5.02
N ALA A 66 -7.72 -17.35 -4.16
CA ALA A 66 -7.98 -17.84 -2.82
C ALA A 66 -8.92 -19.07 -2.83
N THR A 67 -9.98 -19.06 -3.66
CA THR A 67 -10.88 -20.21 -3.79
C THR A 67 -10.24 -21.39 -4.52
N GLU A 68 -9.39 -21.17 -5.53
CA GLU A 68 -8.58 -22.20 -6.19
C GLU A 68 -7.63 -22.92 -5.21
N ARG A 69 -7.09 -22.18 -4.23
CA ARG A 69 -6.06 -22.72 -3.31
C ARG A 69 -6.64 -23.32 -2.02
N TYR A 70 -7.72 -22.76 -1.50
CA TYR A 70 -8.27 -23.09 -0.17
C TYR A 70 -9.74 -23.52 -0.19
N GLY A 71 -10.43 -23.43 -1.32
CA GLY A 71 -11.78 -23.90 -1.58
C GLY A 71 -11.83 -24.93 -2.69
N ASP A 72 -12.96 -24.99 -3.38
CA ASP A 72 -13.22 -25.85 -4.53
C ASP A 72 -13.31 -25.04 -5.85
N GLY A 73 -12.82 -23.78 -5.86
CA GLY A 73 -12.87 -22.89 -7.01
C GLY A 73 -14.22 -22.15 -7.15
N GLU A 74 -14.86 -21.84 -6.02
CA GLU A 74 -16.14 -21.12 -5.99
C GLU A 74 -15.99 -19.72 -6.59
N GLY A 75 -16.93 -19.34 -7.43
CA GLY A 75 -17.11 -17.97 -7.87
C GLY A 75 -18.01 -17.19 -6.92
N GLY A 76 -18.34 -15.96 -7.30
CA GLY A 76 -19.16 -15.12 -6.45
C GLY A 76 -19.08 -13.65 -6.78
N HIS A 77 -19.25 -12.84 -5.75
CA HIS A 77 -19.20 -11.39 -5.88
C HIS A 77 -18.33 -10.80 -4.78
N VAL A 78 -17.50 -9.81 -5.15
CA VAL A 78 -16.69 -9.03 -4.22
C VAL A 78 -17.01 -7.54 -4.36
N ARG A 79 -17.16 -6.86 -3.21
CA ARG A 79 -17.30 -5.41 -3.14
C ARG A 79 -16.21 -4.85 -2.24
N THR A 80 -15.52 -3.83 -2.73
CA THR A 80 -14.56 -3.07 -1.91
C THR A 80 -15.06 -1.65 -1.68
N ASP A 81 -14.78 -1.14 -0.47
CA ASP A 81 -15.08 0.23 -0.05
C ASP A 81 -13.89 0.78 0.74
N GLY A 82 -13.56 2.05 0.60
CA GLY A 82 -12.44 2.63 1.34
C GLY A 82 -12.37 4.14 1.26
N GLU A 83 -11.85 4.74 2.31
CA GLU A 83 -11.66 6.18 2.40
C GLU A 83 -10.50 6.73 1.57
N ILE A 84 -9.72 5.83 0.95
CA ILE A 84 -8.49 6.18 0.25
C ILE A 84 -8.80 6.49 -1.21
N PRO A 85 -8.41 7.69 -1.72
CA PRO A 85 -8.56 7.98 -3.14
C PRO A 85 -7.80 6.98 -4.02
N LEU A 86 -8.45 6.51 -5.09
CA LEU A 86 -7.78 5.66 -6.09
C LEU A 86 -6.67 6.44 -6.79
N ALA A 87 -5.57 5.75 -7.11
CA ALA A 87 -4.40 6.31 -7.81
C ALA A 87 -3.75 7.52 -7.10
N ALA A 88 -3.82 7.56 -5.77
CA ALA A 88 -3.21 8.59 -4.93
C ALA A 88 -1.82 8.21 -4.39
N GLY A 89 -1.28 7.04 -4.72
CA GLY A 89 0.01 6.56 -4.20
C GLY A 89 -0.04 6.01 -2.76
N LEU A 90 -1.24 5.87 -2.16
CA LEU A 90 -1.44 5.38 -0.79
C LEU A 90 -1.67 3.86 -0.71
N LYS A 91 -1.28 3.13 -1.76
CA LYS A 91 -1.31 1.66 -1.79
C LYS A 91 -2.73 1.06 -1.66
N SER A 92 -3.75 1.79 -2.12
CA SER A 92 -5.15 1.34 -2.09
C SER A 92 -5.37 -0.02 -2.77
N SER A 93 -4.61 -0.32 -3.84
CA SER A 93 -4.69 -1.63 -4.52
C SER A 93 -4.16 -2.78 -3.66
N SER A 94 -3.05 -2.59 -2.93
CA SER A 94 -2.53 -3.62 -2.00
C SER A 94 -3.48 -3.82 -0.81
N ALA A 95 -4.05 -2.73 -0.27
CA ALA A 95 -5.06 -2.82 0.78
C ALA A 95 -6.33 -3.55 0.29
N ALA A 96 -6.83 -3.21 -0.90
CA ALA A 96 -8.00 -3.88 -1.49
C ALA A 96 -7.72 -5.36 -1.76
N ALA A 97 -6.53 -5.71 -2.28
CA ALA A 97 -6.14 -7.10 -2.50
C ALA A 97 -6.09 -7.89 -1.18
N ASN A 98 -5.44 -7.33 -0.13
CA ASN A 98 -5.34 -7.97 1.17
C ASN A 98 -6.70 -8.15 1.85
N ALA A 99 -7.54 -7.11 1.86
CA ALA A 99 -8.89 -7.19 2.40
C ALA A 99 -9.72 -8.25 1.66
N THR A 100 -9.61 -8.29 0.31
CA THR A 100 -10.34 -9.27 -0.51
C THR A 100 -9.88 -10.70 -0.25
N VAL A 101 -8.55 -10.94 -0.19
CA VAL A 101 -8.02 -12.28 0.12
C VAL A 101 -8.52 -12.74 1.48
N LEU A 102 -8.41 -11.89 2.53
CA LEU A 102 -8.89 -12.27 3.86
C LEU A 102 -10.39 -12.45 3.94
N ALA A 103 -11.20 -11.60 3.28
CA ALA A 103 -12.65 -11.78 3.23
C ALA A 103 -13.03 -13.08 2.51
N THR A 104 -12.27 -13.48 1.47
CA THR A 104 -12.47 -14.77 0.80
C THR A 104 -12.15 -15.94 1.71
N LEU A 105 -11.02 -15.89 2.42
CA LEU A 105 -10.63 -16.92 3.40
C LEU A 105 -11.63 -17.00 4.57
N ASP A 106 -12.19 -15.87 5.00
CA ASP A 106 -13.25 -15.80 6.00
C ASP A 106 -14.54 -16.48 5.49
N ALA A 107 -14.96 -16.19 4.25
CA ALA A 107 -16.10 -16.84 3.62
C ALA A 107 -15.93 -18.36 3.50
N LEU A 108 -14.70 -18.84 3.28
CA LEU A 108 -14.35 -20.27 3.25
C LEU A 108 -14.22 -20.88 4.66
N GLY A 109 -14.18 -20.05 5.73
CA GLY A 109 -14.02 -20.48 7.11
C GLY A 109 -12.61 -20.92 7.48
N VAL A 110 -11.58 -20.49 6.72
CA VAL A 110 -10.17 -20.88 6.88
C VAL A 110 -9.22 -19.69 7.19
N ALA A 111 -9.76 -18.51 7.47
CA ALA A 111 -8.97 -17.29 7.66
C ALA A 111 -7.92 -17.39 8.80
N GLU A 112 -8.21 -18.18 9.85
CA GLU A 112 -7.29 -18.39 10.97
C GLU A 112 -6.26 -19.50 10.71
N ASP A 113 -6.46 -20.34 9.69
CA ASP A 113 -5.57 -21.45 9.34
C ASP A 113 -4.50 -21.02 8.33
N VAL A 114 -4.63 -19.85 7.71
CA VAL A 114 -3.71 -19.32 6.68
C VAL A 114 -2.81 -18.25 7.28
N GLU A 115 -1.50 -18.48 7.18
CA GLU A 115 -0.51 -17.48 7.60
C GLU A 115 -0.67 -16.16 6.85
N ARG A 116 -0.63 -15.04 7.56
CA ARG A 116 -0.83 -13.71 6.99
C ARG A 116 0.12 -13.39 5.83
N ILE A 117 1.36 -13.87 5.90
CA ILE A 117 2.34 -13.67 4.83
C ILE A 117 1.97 -14.44 3.56
N GLU A 118 1.37 -15.63 3.69
CA GLU A 118 0.87 -16.41 2.56
C GLU A 118 -0.36 -15.74 1.93
N ALA A 119 -1.25 -15.18 2.75
CA ALA A 119 -2.37 -14.39 2.27
C ALA A 119 -1.90 -13.14 1.50
N ALA A 120 -0.86 -12.43 1.98
CA ALA A 120 -0.25 -11.31 1.27
C ALA A 120 0.33 -11.74 -0.11
N ARG A 121 1.00 -12.89 -0.19
CA ARG A 121 1.53 -13.44 -1.45
C ARG A 121 0.45 -13.73 -2.48
N LEU A 122 -0.76 -14.14 -2.06
CA LEU A 122 -1.89 -14.30 -2.99
C LEU A 122 -2.33 -12.96 -3.59
N GLY A 123 -2.42 -11.91 -2.76
CA GLY A 123 -2.72 -10.55 -3.23
C GLY A 123 -1.67 -10.02 -4.21
N VAL A 124 -0.40 -10.28 -3.93
CA VAL A 124 0.73 -9.93 -4.81
C VAL A 124 0.65 -10.69 -6.14
N GLN A 125 0.35 -11.99 -6.11
CA GLN A 125 0.16 -12.78 -7.33
C GLN A 125 -1.02 -12.25 -8.15
N ALA A 126 -2.15 -11.92 -7.51
CA ALA A 126 -3.30 -11.32 -8.18
C ALA A 126 -2.93 -9.98 -8.85
N ALA A 127 -2.14 -9.13 -8.18
CA ALA A 127 -1.68 -7.86 -8.72
C ALA A 127 -0.76 -8.03 -9.94
N ARG A 128 0.11 -9.04 -9.94
CA ARG A 128 0.93 -9.41 -11.11
C ARG A 128 0.08 -9.94 -12.26
N ASP A 129 -0.87 -10.83 -11.97
CA ASP A 129 -1.77 -11.42 -12.98
C ASP A 129 -2.67 -10.35 -13.62
N ALA A 130 -3.15 -9.38 -12.85
CA ALA A 130 -3.96 -8.25 -13.32
C ALA A 130 -3.12 -7.14 -13.99
N GLY A 131 -1.79 -7.20 -13.92
CA GLY A 131 -0.89 -6.20 -14.53
C GLY A 131 -0.94 -4.81 -13.88
N VAL A 132 -1.37 -4.72 -12.62
CA VAL A 132 -1.51 -3.44 -11.89
C VAL A 132 -0.29 -3.06 -11.06
N THR A 133 0.77 -3.83 -11.14
CA THR A 133 2.03 -3.59 -10.41
C THR A 133 3.24 -3.83 -11.30
N VAL A 134 4.33 -3.11 -11.03
CA VAL A 134 5.63 -3.28 -11.70
C VAL A 134 6.52 -4.27 -10.94
N THR A 135 6.58 -4.15 -9.61
CA THR A 135 7.50 -4.92 -8.75
C THR A 135 6.83 -6.07 -8.00
N GLY A 136 5.51 -6.23 -8.14
CA GLY A 136 4.69 -7.09 -7.28
C GLY A 136 4.19 -6.35 -6.04
N ALA A 137 4.83 -5.24 -5.64
CA ALA A 137 4.46 -4.42 -4.48
C ALA A 137 4.34 -5.24 -3.17
N PHE A 138 5.28 -6.17 -2.95
CA PHE A 138 5.28 -7.03 -1.77
C PHE A 138 5.53 -6.24 -0.47
N ASP A 139 6.32 -5.15 -0.54
CA ASP A 139 6.49 -4.16 0.52
C ASP A 139 5.15 -3.55 0.97
N ASP A 140 4.35 -3.11 0.01
CA ASP A 140 3.04 -2.52 0.26
C ASP A 140 2.06 -3.55 0.84
N ALA A 141 2.06 -4.76 0.25
CA ALA A 141 1.21 -5.87 0.69
C ALA A 141 1.55 -6.33 2.10
N THR A 142 2.84 -6.44 2.45
CA THR A 142 3.25 -6.89 3.79
C THR A 142 2.97 -5.85 4.86
N ALA A 143 3.23 -4.57 4.61
CA ALA A 143 2.90 -3.50 5.55
C ALA A 143 1.39 -3.46 5.83
N SER A 144 0.57 -3.52 4.78
CA SER A 144 -0.89 -3.55 4.88
C SER A 144 -1.40 -4.83 5.57
N MET A 145 -0.84 -6.00 5.26
CA MET A 145 -1.29 -7.28 5.83
C MET A 145 -0.88 -7.47 7.28
N LEU A 146 0.34 -7.08 7.64
CA LEU A 146 0.94 -7.39 8.95
C LEU A 146 0.84 -6.23 9.94
N GLY A 147 0.63 -5.00 9.47
CA GLY A 147 0.77 -3.79 10.28
C GLY A 147 2.23 -3.46 10.63
N GLY A 148 2.45 -2.27 11.16
CA GLY A 148 3.78 -1.74 11.45
C GLY A 148 4.53 -1.34 10.19
N LEU A 149 5.84 -1.53 10.20
CA LEU A 149 6.75 -1.23 9.10
C LEU A 149 7.39 -2.51 8.60
N THR A 150 7.53 -2.65 7.27
CA THR A 150 8.20 -3.80 6.66
C THR A 150 9.27 -3.35 5.67
N LEU A 151 10.39 -4.09 5.61
CA LEU A 151 11.41 -4.02 4.57
C LEU A 151 11.44 -5.36 3.85
N THR A 152 11.36 -5.36 2.53
CA THR A 152 11.20 -6.56 1.71
C THR A 152 12.13 -6.59 0.51
N ASP A 153 12.44 -7.78 0.02
CA ASP A 153 12.91 -8.00 -1.35
C ASP A 153 11.73 -8.48 -2.21
N ASN A 154 11.21 -7.60 -3.06
CA ASN A 154 10.05 -7.89 -3.90
C ASN A 154 10.36 -8.82 -5.09
N ARG A 155 11.65 -9.11 -5.35
CA ARG A 155 12.06 -10.06 -6.40
C ARG A 155 11.85 -11.50 -5.97
N GLU A 156 12.03 -11.76 -4.67
CA GLU A 156 11.90 -13.09 -4.05
C GLU A 156 10.63 -13.19 -3.19
N ASP A 157 9.88 -12.10 -3.01
CA ASP A 157 8.78 -11.93 -2.05
C ASP A 157 9.20 -12.31 -0.63
N ASP A 158 10.40 -11.81 -0.24
CA ASP A 158 10.99 -12.05 1.07
C ASP A 158 10.80 -10.87 2.01
N LEU A 159 10.33 -11.15 3.23
CA LEU A 159 10.25 -10.21 4.33
C LEU A 159 11.60 -10.17 5.07
N VAL A 160 12.33 -9.06 4.96
CA VAL A 160 13.66 -8.87 5.56
C VAL A 160 13.57 -8.34 6.98
N VAL A 161 12.73 -7.31 7.20
CA VAL A 161 12.51 -6.70 8.51
C VAL A 161 11.02 -6.46 8.71
N ARG A 162 10.52 -6.67 9.92
CA ARG A 162 9.26 -6.14 10.42
C ARG A 162 9.51 -5.44 11.74
N ASP A 163 9.06 -4.20 11.84
CA ASP A 163 9.24 -3.39 13.04
C ASP A 163 7.94 -2.67 13.41
N GLU A 164 7.85 -2.23 14.67
CA GLU A 164 6.72 -1.46 15.18
C GLU A 164 7.09 0.02 15.16
N VAL A 165 6.27 0.84 14.53
CA VAL A 165 6.44 2.30 14.49
C VAL A 165 5.16 2.97 14.97
N ASP A 166 5.30 3.94 15.85
CA ASP A 166 4.20 4.72 16.43
C ASP A 166 4.40 6.19 16.06
N TRP A 167 3.85 6.60 14.91
CA TRP A 167 3.97 7.94 14.37
C TRP A 167 2.60 8.55 14.10
N HIS A 168 2.49 9.85 14.30
CA HIS A 168 1.50 10.64 13.61
C HIS A 168 1.94 10.84 12.16
N ALA A 169 0.97 10.95 11.25
CA ALA A 169 1.22 11.12 9.84
C ALA A 169 0.30 12.18 9.22
N ALA A 170 0.86 12.99 8.34
CA ALA A 170 0.10 13.82 7.42
C ALA A 170 0.27 13.29 6.00
N VAL A 171 -0.82 13.24 5.25
CA VAL A 171 -0.86 12.86 3.85
C VAL A 171 -1.41 14.02 3.05
N TRP A 172 -0.64 14.55 2.10
CA TRP A 172 -1.15 15.50 1.12
C TRP A 172 -1.26 14.84 -0.24
N THR A 173 -2.47 14.84 -0.80
CA THR A 173 -2.77 14.37 -2.15
C THR A 173 -3.11 15.58 -3.03
N PRO A 174 -2.26 15.94 -3.99
CA PRO A 174 -2.56 16.99 -4.96
C PRO A 174 -3.73 16.57 -5.87
N PRO A 175 -4.34 17.51 -6.63
CA PRO A 175 -5.51 17.18 -7.47
C PRO A 175 -5.17 16.30 -8.68
N GLU A 176 -3.89 16.20 -9.07
CA GLU A 176 -3.42 15.36 -10.15
C GLU A 176 -3.47 13.87 -9.75
N ARG A 177 -3.60 12.99 -10.74
CA ARG A 177 -3.56 11.53 -10.54
C ARG A 177 -2.33 10.95 -11.22
N ALA A 178 -1.71 9.95 -10.60
CA ALA A 178 -0.63 9.17 -11.19
C ALA A 178 -0.91 7.66 -10.99
N TYR A 179 -0.80 6.90 -12.07
CA TYR A 179 -0.96 5.44 -12.02
C TYR A 179 0.42 4.78 -12.01
N SER A 180 0.60 3.77 -11.16
CA SER A 180 1.87 3.06 -11.03
C SER A 180 2.33 2.39 -12.33
N ALA A 181 1.38 1.97 -13.17
CA ALA A 181 1.68 1.37 -14.47
C ALA A 181 2.33 2.36 -15.47
N ASP A 182 2.14 3.68 -15.27
CA ASP A 182 2.68 4.73 -16.13
C ASP A 182 4.07 5.23 -15.66
N ALA A 183 4.59 4.72 -14.54
CA ALA A 183 5.87 5.16 -13.98
C ALA A 183 7.04 4.78 -14.90
N ASP A 184 7.92 5.75 -15.17
CA ASP A 184 9.16 5.51 -15.94
C ASP A 184 10.21 4.81 -15.06
N VAL A 185 10.17 3.47 -15.08
CA VAL A 185 11.11 2.62 -14.33
C VAL A 185 12.57 2.92 -14.70
N SER A 186 12.85 3.25 -15.97
CA SER A 186 14.22 3.52 -16.43
C SER A 186 14.82 4.76 -15.76
N ARG A 187 13.99 5.71 -15.35
CA ARG A 187 14.43 6.87 -14.55
C ARG A 187 14.67 6.48 -13.10
N CYS A 188 13.82 5.59 -12.54
CA CYS A 188 14.00 5.08 -11.18
C CYS A 188 15.31 4.29 -11.03
N GLU A 189 15.70 3.50 -12.03
CA GLU A 189 16.97 2.77 -12.04
C GLU A 189 18.20 3.69 -11.92
N ARG A 190 18.11 4.95 -12.36
CA ARG A 190 19.22 5.93 -12.26
C ARG A 190 19.50 6.35 -10.82
N VAL A 191 18.56 6.19 -9.92
CA VAL A 191 18.72 6.49 -8.49
C VAL A 191 18.98 5.23 -7.66
N ALA A 192 19.28 4.07 -8.29
CA ALA A 192 19.52 2.80 -7.61
C ALA A 192 20.56 2.90 -6.48
N GLY A 193 21.68 3.60 -6.69
CA GLY A 193 22.68 3.78 -5.64
C GLY A 193 22.20 4.60 -4.44
N LEU A 194 21.21 5.49 -4.61
CA LEU A 194 20.54 6.15 -3.49
C LEU A 194 19.55 5.19 -2.82
N ALA A 195 18.80 4.40 -3.60
CA ALA A 195 17.87 3.40 -3.09
C ALA A 195 18.59 2.31 -2.27
N ASP A 196 19.78 1.86 -2.69
CA ASP A 196 20.61 0.94 -1.90
C ASP A 196 21.00 1.55 -0.55
N HIS A 197 21.41 2.83 -0.55
CA HIS A 197 21.72 3.53 0.70
C HIS A 197 20.49 3.71 1.60
N VAL A 198 19.32 3.97 1.02
CA VAL A 198 18.04 4.02 1.77
C VAL A 198 17.70 2.66 2.36
N ALA A 199 17.96 1.57 1.64
CA ALA A 199 17.78 0.21 2.18
C ALA A 199 18.68 -0.06 3.39
N ASP A 200 19.93 0.39 3.36
CA ASP A 200 20.87 0.29 4.49
C ASP A 200 20.37 1.10 5.70
N LEU A 201 19.88 2.33 5.50
CA LEU A 201 19.28 3.16 6.55
C LEU A 201 18.04 2.50 7.16
N ALA A 202 17.15 1.98 6.32
CA ALA A 202 15.94 1.28 6.76
C ALA A 202 16.29 0.00 7.56
N ALA A 203 17.27 -0.78 7.09
CA ALA A 203 17.73 -1.97 7.79
C ALA A 203 18.40 -1.64 9.14
N ALA A 204 18.97 -0.43 9.29
CA ALA A 204 19.54 0.07 10.53
C ALA A 204 18.50 0.72 11.47
N GLY A 205 17.22 0.82 11.06
CA GLY A 205 16.15 1.44 11.83
C GLY A 205 16.09 2.97 11.73
N ASP A 206 16.91 3.60 10.88
CA ASP A 206 16.84 5.06 10.62
C ASP A 206 15.80 5.38 9.54
N TYR A 207 14.55 5.07 9.86
CA TYR A 207 13.42 5.18 8.93
C TYR A 207 13.13 6.63 8.52
N GLY A 208 13.31 7.59 9.41
CA GLY A 208 13.06 9.00 9.11
C GLY A 208 14.01 9.54 8.04
N THR A 209 15.33 9.28 8.21
CA THR A 209 16.33 9.62 7.18
C THR A 209 16.09 8.85 5.91
N ALA A 210 15.80 7.54 5.99
CA ALA A 210 15.47 6.69 4.84
C ALA A 210 14.31 7.28 4.02
N MET A 211 13.18 7.62 4.66
CA MET A 211 12.02 8.26 4.01
C MET A 211 12.41 9.56 3.29
N THR A 212 13.18 10.41 3.95
CA THR A 212 13.54 11.72 3.40
C THR A 212 14.45 11.58 2.18
N VAL A 213 15.47 10.72 2.25
CA VAL A 213 16.35 10.46 1.10
C VAL A 213 15.57 9.83 -0.05
N ASN A 214 14.72 8.84 0.24
CA ASN A 214 13.82 8.23 -0.73
C ASN A 214 12.92 9.29 -1.39
N GLY A 215 12.24 10.10 -0.60
CA GLY A 215 11.30 11.11 -1.08
C GLY A 215 11.96 12.07 -2.07
N LEU A 216 13.12 12.63 -1.73
CA LEU A 216 13.85 13.55 -2.60
C LEU A 216 14.37 12.86 -3.87
N ALA A 217 14.90 11.64 -3.76
CA ALA A 217 15.41 10.88 -4.89
C ALA A 217 14.30 10.51 -5.89
N PHE A 218 13.17 10.03 -5.39
CA PHE A 218 12.06 9.60 -6.25
C PHE A 218 11.21 10.77 -6.76
N CYS A 219 11.14 11.91 -6.06
CA CYS A 219 10.62 13.14 -6.65
C CYS A 219 11.43 13.50 -7.92
N ALA A 220 12.75 13.47 -7.85
CA ALA A 220 13.60 13.76 -9.01
C ALA A 220 13.49 12.70 -10.12
N ALA A 221 13.39 11.41 -9.76
CA ALA A 221 13.25 10.31 -10.72
C ALA A 221 11.90 10.33 -11.45
N LEU A 222 10.80 10.61 -10.73
CA LEU A 222 9.43 10.55 -11.25
C LEU A 222 8.88 11.92 -11.69
N ASP A 223 9.70 12.97 -11.65
CA ASP A 223 9.37 14.33 -12.09
C ASP A 223 8.29 15.02 -11.24
N PHE A 224 8.32 14.78 -9.93
CA PHE A 224 7.49 15.47 -8.95
C PHE A 224 8.28 16.61 -8.27
N PRO A 225 7.61 17.70 -7.83
CA PRO A 225 8.26 18.79 -7.11
C PRO A 225 8.81 18.32 -5.76
N THR A 226 9.97 18.82 -5.36
CA THR A 226 10.55 18.54 -4.02
C THR A 226 10.04 19.51 -2.94
N ASP A 227 9.46 20.64 -3.34
CA ASP A 227 9.04 21.71 -2.43
C ASP A 227 8.13 21.24 -1.28
N PRO A 228 7.11 20.36 -1.50
CA PRO A 228 6.29 19.87 -0.40
C PRO A 228 7.07 19.07 0.64
N ALA A 229 8.03 18.26 0.17
CA ALA A 229 8.90 17.50 1.08
C ALA A 229 9.83 18.43 1.85
N VAL A 230 10.50 19.37 1.17
CA VAL A 230 11.43 20.32 1.80
C VAL A 230 10.74 21.21 2.82
N ALA A 231 9.51 21.66 2.55
CA ALA A 231 8.73 22.46 3.48
C ALA A 231 8.37 21.70 4.77
N ALA A 232 8.16 20.39 4.69
CA ALA A 232 7.82 19.55 5.84
C ALA A 232 9.03 19.19 6.73
N LEU A 233 10.27 19.19 6.19
CA LEU A 233 11.48 18.74 6.90
C LEU A 233 11.71 19.38 8.29
N PRO A 234 11.44 20.68 8.53
CA PRO A 234 11.65 21.28 9.85
C PRO A 234 10.74 20.73 10.95
N HIS A 235 9.64 20.08 10.58
CA HIS A 235 8.54 19.66 11.47
C HIS A 235 8.33 18.14 11.49
N ALA A 236 8.88 17.39 10.52
CA ALA A 236 8.70 15.94 10.40
C ALA A 236 9.95 15.16 10.77
N THR A 237 9.78 13.97 11.33
CA THR A 237 10.85 12.98 11.50
C THR A 237 11.30 12.43 10.15
N GLY A 238 10.38 12.27 9.21
CA GLY A 238 10.65 11.82 7.86
C GLY A 238 9.53 12.24 6.90
N VAL A 239 9.88 12.45 5.64
CA VAL A 239 8.91 12.81 4.59
C VAL A 239 9.28 12.11 3.29
N SER A 240 8.28 11.59 2.58
CA SER A 240 8.51 10.86 1.32
C SER A 240 7.39 11.12 0.31
N LEU A 241 7.75 11.05 -0.97
CA LEU A 241 6.77 10.75 -2.02
C LEU A 241 6.25 9.34 -1.79
N SER A 242 4.94 9.14 -1.77
CA SER A 242 4.33 7.84 -1.51
C SER A 242 4.15 7.04 -2.79
N GLY A 243 4.81 5.90 -2.89
CA GLY A 243 4.79 5.04 -4.08
C GLY A 243 5.28 5.77 -5.33
N THR A 244 4.48 5.68 -6.37
CA THR A 244 4.72 6.39 -7.64
C THR A 244 4.15 7.81 -7.65
N GLY A 245 3.77 8.31 -6.47
CA GLY A 245 3.11 9.60 -6.32
C GLY A 245 1.61 9.53 -6.69
N PRO A 246 0.93 10.69 -6.74
CA PRO A 246 1.46 12.03 -6.50
C PRO A 246 1.46 12.46 -5.02
N SER A 247 0.96 11.62 -4.08
CA SER A 247 0.86 12.00 -2.66
C SER A 247 2.21 12.05 -1.97
N TYR A 248 2.30 12.93 -0.97
CA TYR A 248 3.40 13.00 -0.02
C TYR A 248 2.92 12.56 1.35
N VAL A 249 3.78 11.87 2.07
CA VAL A 249 3.52 11.44 3.45
C VAL A 249 4.65 11.95 4.33
N ALA A 250 4.29 12.65 5.40
CA ALA A 250 5.20 13.05 6.47
C ALA A 250 4.83 12.30 7.74
N VAL A 251 5.83 11.91 8.54
CA VAL A 251 5.66 11.24 9.82
C VAL A 251 6.46 11.96 10.91
N GLY A 252 5.96 11.90 12.15
CA GLY A 252 6.61 12.53 13.29
C GLY A 252 5.74 12.49 14.54
N ASP A 253 6.01 13.42 15.48
CA ASP A 253 5.13 13.63 16.62
C ASP A 253 3.87 14.43 16.23
N ALA A 254 2.89 14.48 17.13
CA ALA A 254 1.60 15.12 16.88
C ALA A 254 1.73 16.61 16.53
N ASP A 255 2.55 17.33 17.26
CA ASP A 255 2.69 18.79 17.10
C ASP A 255 3.38 19.12 15.75
N GLY A 256 4.44 18.40 15.41
CA GLY A 256 5.16 18.56 14.15
C GLY A 256 4.27 18.21 12.94
N ILE A 257 3.49 17.14 13.03
CA ILE A 257 2.58 16.73 11.94
C ILE A 257 1.42 17.73 11.75
N GLN A 258 0.93 18.34 12.81
CA GLN A 258 -0.06 19.42 12.72
C GLN A 258 0.50 20.66 11.98
N GLU A 259 1.77 21.01 12.21
CA GLU A 259 2.44 22.08 11.47
C GLU A 259 2.59 21.71 9.98
N VAL A 260 3.01 20.48 9.68
CA VAL A 260 3.09 19.98 8.29
C VAL A 260 1.71 20.06 7.60
N ALA A 261 0.66 19.59 8.28
CA ALA A 261 -0.70 19.61 7.74
C ALA A 261 -1.15 21.07 7.46
N THR A 262 -0.81 22.02 8.33
CA THR A 262 -1.09 23.44 8.14
C THR A 262 -0.39 23.98 6.89
N LEU A 263 0.91 23.70 6.73
CA LEU A 263 1.70 24.13 5.56
C LEU A 263 1.16 23.52 4.26
N TRP A 264 0.83 22.23 4.28
CA TRP A 264 0.33 21.56 3.08
C TRP A 264 -1.08 21.99 2.68
N ASN A 265 -1.92 22.41 3.64
CA ASN A 265 -3.26 22.97 3.36
C ASN A 265 -3.23 24.32 2.62
N GLU A 266 -2.08 24.97 2.52
CA GLU A 266 -1.92 26.17 1.69
C GLU A 266 -1.87 25.83 0.18
N ASN A 267 -1.68 24.56 -0.17
CA ASN A 267 -1.61 24.08 -1.54
C ASN A 267 -2.94 23.45 -2.01
N PRO A 268 -3.25 23.49 -3.31
CA PRO A 268 -4.40 22.76 -3.86
C PRO A 268 -4.29 21.26 -3.60
N GLY A 269 -5.39 20.62 -3.23
CA GLY A 269 -5.44 19.18 -2.95
C GLY A 269 -6.15 18.86 -1.65
N THR A 270 -5.88 17.69 -1.11
CA THR A 270 -6.48 17.24 0.16
C THR A 270 -5.37 16.86 1.13
N VAL A 271 -5.43 17.40 2.34
CA VAL A 271 -4.58 16.99 3.46
C VAL A 271 -5.40 16.14 4.42
N ARG A 272 -4.85 15.02 4.85
CA ARG A 272 -5.43 14.14 5.87
C ARG A 272 -4.39 13.86 6.93
N GLU A 273 -4.82 13.90 8.18
CA GLU A 273 -4.02 13.49 9.33
C GLU A 273 -4.47 12.12 9.80
N THR A 274 -3.51 11.27 10.19
CA THR A 274 -3.74 9.91 10.68
C THR A 274 -2.57 9.48 11.57
N THR A 275 -2.53 8.18 11.90
CA THR A 275 -1.42 7.55 12.61
C THR A 275 -0.96 6.31 11.86
N THR A 276 0.17 5.76 12.26
CA THR A 276 0.53 4.38 11.89
C THR A 276 -0.33 3.39 12.67
N GLN A 277 -0.50 2.17 12.15
CA GLN A 277 -1.19 1.12 12.86
C GLN A 277 -0.39 -0.20 12.87
N LEU A 278 -0.56 -0.99 13.93
CA LEU A 278 0.21 -2.21 14.18
C LEU A 278 -0.57 -3.51 13.92
N THR A 279 -1.89 -3.41 13.77
CA THR A 279 -2.76 -4.59 13.69
C THR A 279 -2.73 -5.25 12.31
N GLY A 280 -2.57 -4.46 11.25
CA GLY A 280 -2.66 -4.96 9.88
C GLY A 280 -4.08 -5.39 9.48
N ALA A 281 -4.15 -6.22 8.43
CA ALA A 281 -5.41 -6.71 7.90
C ALA A 281 -6.08 -7.71 8.85
N ARG A 282 -7.43 -7.63 8.96
CA ARG A 282 -8.23 -8.44 9.90
C ARG A 282 -9.63 -8.73 9.35
N THR A 283 -10.19 -9.87 9.72
CA THR A 283 -11.62 -10.20 9.50
C THR A 283 -12.51 -9.38 10.41
N THR A 284 -13.78 -9.10 10.04
CA THR A 284 -14.70 -8.22 10.77
C THR A 284 -16.10 -8.84 10.90
#